data_12871b88b391f7099e059db00559199b
#
_entry.id   12871b88b391f7099e059db00559199b
#
_cell.length_a   1.000
_cell.length_b   1.000
_cell.length_c   1.000
_cell.angle_alpha   90.00
_cell.angle_beta   90.00
_cell.angle_gamma   90.00
#
_symmetry.space_group_name_H-M   'P 1'
#
loop_
_entity.id
_entity.type
_entity.pdbx_description
1 polymer ?
#
loop_
_entity_poly.entity_id
_entity_poly.type
_entity_poly.pdbx_seq_one_letter_code
_entity_poly.pdbx_strand_id
1 'polypeptide(L)'
;MCRKVCIWQRIYKTTVTIETLAGIKTLKLNIKDKKVETVRVDMGEPILEADKIPVISKEEPVKNLELEAENRKFKFTCVSMGNPHAITIVENTKEFEVERYGKILEVDKAFPKKANIEFAQVIDKENIKMRVWERGAGETLA
;
A
#
# COMPACT_ATOMS: atom_id res chain seq x y z
N MET A 1 -13.80 2.01 -1.03
CA MET A 1 -14.77 2.85 -0.29
C MET A 1 -14.63 2.53 1.18
N CYS A 2 -13.81 3.29 1.88
CA CYS A 2 -13.57 3.09 3.31
C CYS A 2 -14.77 3.63 4.07
N ARG A 3 -15.61 2.76 4.63
CA ARG A 3 -16.69 3.20 5.53
C ARG A 3 -16.02 3.82 6.76
N LYS A 4 -16.21 5.13 6.96
CA LYS A 4 -15.91 5.78 8.23
C LYS A 4 -16.69 5.06 9.33
N VAL A 5 -15.98 4.26 10.12
CA VAL A 5 -16.54 3.73 11.36
C VAL A 5 -16.58 4.90 12.34
N CYS A 6 -17.72 5.58 12.41
CA CYS A 6 -17.97 6.57 13.44
C CYS A 6 -18.17 5.86 14.77
N ILE A 7 -17.12 5.72 15.55
CA ILE A 7 -17.21 5.21 16.92
C ILE A 7 -17.59 6.38 17.82
N TRP A 8 -18.89 6.65 17.90
CA TRP A 8 -19.51 7.57 18.89
C TRP A 8 -19.91 6.78 20.13
N GLN A 9 -18.95 6.18 20.84
CA GLN A 9 -19.15 5.67 22.20
C GLN A 9 -17.93 6.01 23.04
N ARG A 10 -18.13 6.31 24.32
CA ARG A 10 -17.04 6.56 25.29
C ARG A 10 -16.10 5.36 25.29
N ILE A 11 -15.02 5.42 24.53
CA ILE A 11 -14.05 4.35 24.47
C ILE A 11 -13.19 4.47 25.71
N TYR A 12 -13.44 3.61 26.69
CA TYR A 12 -12.58 3.43 27.88
C TYR A 12 -11.44 2.44 27.65
N LYS A 13 -11.44 1.75 26.49
CA LYS A 13 -10.43 0.75 26.13
C LYS A 13 -9.41 1.38 25.18
N THR A 14 -8.14 1.22 25.50
CA THR A 14 -7.01 1.61 24.64
C THR A 14 -6.68 0.58 23.58
N THR A 15 -7.31 -0.60 23.62
CA THR A 15 -7.15 -1.67 22.63
C THR A 15 -8.52 -2.13 22.18
N VAL A 16 -8.72 -2.17 20.87
CA VAL A 16 -9.95 -2.67 20.23
C VAL A 16 -9.59 -3.63 19.09
N THR A 17 -10.48 -4.57 18.81
CA THR A 17 -10.37 -5.47 17.67
C THR A 17 -11.43 -5.12 16.65
N ILE A 18 -11.08 -5.20 15.36
CA ILE A 18 -12.01 -5.04 14.25
C ILE A 18 -11.92 -6.26 13.34
N GLU A 19 -13.05 -6.67 12.80
CA GLU A 19 -13.12 -7.68 11.76
C GLU A 19 -12.96 -7.00 10.39
N THR A 20 -12.08 -7.53 9.56
CA THR A 20 -11.84 -7.06 8.20
C THR A 20 -11.86 -8.23 7.23
N LEU A 21 -11.89 -7.98 5.93
CA LEU A 21 -11.77 -9.02 4.90
C LEU A 21 -10.42 -9.78 4.98
N ALA A 22 -9.40 -9.16 5.59
CA ALA A 22 -8.09 -9.76 5.84
C ALA A 22 -7.96 -10.35 7.25
N GLY A 23 -9.09 -10.62 7.93
CA GLY A 23 -9.14 -11.19 9.28
C GLY A 23 -9.28 -10.13 10.38
N ILE A 24 -9.15 -10.59 11.63
CA ILE A 24 -9.25 -9.73 12.80
C ILE A 24 -7.97 -8.93 12.97
N LYS A 25 -8.11 -7.60 13.08
CA LYS A 25 -7.01 -6.68 13.36
C LYS A 25 -7.13 -6.09 14.75
N THR A 26 -6.00 -6.01 15.45
CA THR A 26 -5.91 -5.40 16.79
C THR A 26 -5.38 -3.97 16.65
N LEU A 27 -6.14 -3.03 17.17
CA LEU A 27 -5.84 -1.61 17.15
C LEU A 27 -5.47 -1.15 18.55
N LYS A 28 -4.34 -0.45 18.69
CA LYS A 28 -3.95 0.27 19.91
C LYS A 28 -4.24 1.76 19.71
N LEU A 29 -5.11 2.30 20.57
CA LEU A 29 -5.55 3.69 20.50
C LEU A 29 -4.67 4.56 21.41
N ASN A 30 -4.09 5.60 20.87
CA ASN A 30 -3.48 6.67 21.65
C ASN A 30 -4.51 7.77 21.87
N ILE A 31 -4.89 7.97 23.13
CA ILE A 31 -5.98 8.89 23.52
C ILE A 31 -5.37 10.08 24.26
N LYS A 32 -5.59 11.26 23.75
CA LYS A 32 -5.24 12.52 24.39
C LYS A 32 -6.49 13.42 24.47
N ASP A 33 -6.69 14.06 25.61
CA ASP A 33 -7.84 14.94 25.87
C ASP A 33 -9.21 14.30 25.52
N LYS A 34 -9.36 13.02 25.86
CA LYS A 34 -10.57 12.19 25.57
C LYS A 34 -10.87 11.99 24.08
N LYS A 35 -9.88 12.24 23.20
CA LYS A 35 -9.97 12.01 21.76
C LYS A 35 -8.89 11.04 21.33
N VAL A 36 -9.19 10.21 20.33
CA VAL A 36 -8.19 9.36 19.70
C VAL A 36 -7.30 10.24 18.83
N GLU A 37 -6.02 10.36 19.20
CA GLU A 37 -5.02 11.14 18.48
C GLU A 37 -4.39 10.29 17.37
N THR A 38 -3.98 9.07 17.70
CA THR A 38 -3.41 8.11 16.75
C THR A 38 -3.90 6.70 17.01
N VAL A 39 -3.84 5.87 15.97
CA VAL A 39 -4.19 4.46 16.03
C VAL A 39 -3.02 3.66 15.50
N ARG A 40 -2.49 2.73 16.30
CA ARG A 40 -1.50 1.74 15.86
C ARG A 40 -2.21 0.45 15.50
N VAL A 41 -2.01 0.00 14.27
CA VAL A 41 -2.58 -1.25 13.75
C VAL A 41 -1.46 -2.25 13.50
N ASP A 42 -1.64 -3.48 13.97
CA ASP A 42 -0.77 -4.59 13.59
C ASP A 42 -1.30 -5.17 12.27
N MET A 43 -0.55 -4.94 11.21
CA MET A 43 -0.89 -5.44 9.87
C MET A 43 -0.42 -6.87 9.63
N GLY A 44 0.37 -7.43 10.56
CA GLY A 44 1.03 -8.74 10.41
C GLY A 44 2.32 -8.66 9.59
N GLU A 45 2.83 -9.81 9.20
CA GLU A 45 4.06 -9.90 8.40
C GLU A 45 3.78 -9.69 6.90
N PRO A 46 4.71 -9.07 6.16
CA PRO A 46 4.59 -8.93 4.72
C PRO A 46 4.70 -10.30 4.04
N ILE A 47 3.84 -10.53 3.06
CA ILE A 47 3.86 -11.73 2.22
C ILE A 47 4.71 -11.43 0.98
N LEU A 48 5.73 -12.24 0.74
CA LEU A 48 6.72 -12.03 -0.32
C LEU A 48 6.62 -13.08 -1.44
N GLU A 49 5.83 -14.14 -1.24
CA GLU A 49 5.60 -15.18 -2.23
C GLU A 49 4.75 -14.65 -3.38
N ALA A 50 5.25 -14.82 -4.60
CA ALA A 50 4.67 -14.23 -5.81
C ALA A 50 3.20 -14.63 -6.03
N ASP A 51 2.86 -15.89 -5.81
CA ASP A 51 1.50 -16.44 -5.96
C ASP A 51 0.52 -15.87 -4.94
N LYS A 52 0.99 -15.55 -3.73
CA LYS A 52 0.19 -14.97 -2.64
C LYS A 52 0.04 -13.45 -2.74
N ILE A 53 0.92 -12.75 -3.49
CA ILE A 53 0.81 -11.30 -3.71
C ILE A 53 -0.39 -10.91 -4.59
N PRO A 54 -0.97 -11.54 -5.51
CA PRO A 54 -0.66 -12.39 -6.63
C PRO A 54 0.01 -11.63 -7.79
N VAL A 55 1.22 -12.01 -8.11
CA VAL A 55 2.00 -11.43 -9.21
C VAL A 55 2.61 -12.55 -10.08
N ILE A 56 2.62 -12.36 -11.39
CA ILE A 56 3.26 -13.29 -12.32
C ILE A 56 4.74 -12.95 -12.41
N SER A 57 5.58 -13.70 -11.73
CA SER A 57 7.03 -13.55 -11.72
C SER A 57 7.71 -14.90 -11.65
N LYS A 58 8.93 -14.97 -12.21
CA LYS A 58 9.84 -16.13 -12.04
C LYS A 58 10.79 -15.94 -10.85
N GLU A 59 10.83 -14.74 -10.30
CA GLU A 59 11.71 -14.34 -9.21
C GLU A 59 10.93 -14.33 -7.90
N GLU A 60 11.51 -14.90 -6.85
CA GLU A 60 10.93 -14.95 -5.51
C GLU A 60 12.02 -14.73 -4.45
N PRO A 61 11.92 -13.73 -3.59
CA PRO A 61 10.91 -12.66 -3.59
C PRO A 61 11.03 -11.74 -4.81
N VAL A 62 9.91 -11.19 -5.26
CA VAL A 62 9.82 -10.35 -6.47
C VAL A 62 10.44 -8.98 -6.20
N LYS A 63 11.70 -8.78 -6.59
CA LYS A 63 12.48 -7.55 -6.32
C LYS A 63 12.80 -6.70 -7.53
N ASN A 64 12.82 -7.28 -8.74
CA ASN A 64 13.23 -6.60 -9.95
C ASN A 64 12.27 -6.84 -11.11
N LEU A 65 10.98 -6.87 -10.85
CA LEU A 65 9.98 -7.03 -11.91
C LEU A 65 10.02 -5.81 -12.84
N GLU A 66 10.47 -6.04 -14.07
CA GLU A 66 10.49 -4.98 -15.08
C GLU A 66 9.16 -4.88 -15.79
N LEU A 67 8.55 -3.70 -15.72
CA LEU A 67 7.35 -3.34 -16.46
C LEU A 67 7.59 -2.08 -17.26
N GLU A 68 6.84 -1.91 -18.36
CA GLU A 68 6.95 -0.76 -19.23
C GLU A 68 5.62 -0.03 -19.35
N ALA A 69 5.67 1.29 -19.22
CA ALA A 69 4.53 2.16 -19.48
C ALA A 69 5.01 3.35 -20.32
N GLU A 70 4.40 3.54 -21.49
CA GLU A 70 4.71 4.64 -22.43
C GLU A 70 6.22 4.79 -22.75
N ASN A 71 6.87 3.68 -23.12
CA ASN A 71 8.30 3.59 -23.42
C ASN A 71 9.23 3.89 -22.22
N ARG A 72 8.71 3.99 -21.00
CA ARG A 72 9.48 4.10 -19.78
C ARG A 72 9.47 2.77 -19.01
N LYS A 73 10.67 2.29 -18.68
CA LYS A 73 10.86 1.07 -17.90
C LYS A 73 10.91 1.38 -16.41
N PHE A 74 10.23 0.54 -15.65
CA PHE A 74 10.17 0.60 -14.20
C PHE A 74 10.61 -0.74 -13.62
N LYS A 75 11.30 -0.72 -12.49
CA LYS A 75 11.63 -1.91 -11.71
C LYS A 75 10.84 -1.91 -10.43
N PHE A 76 10.09 -2.98 -10.20
CA PHE A 76 9.19 -3.10 -9.07
C PHE A 76 9.69 -4.14 -8.06
N THR A 77 9.53 -3.81 -6.79
CA THR A 77 9.48 -4.77 -5.69
C THR A 77 8.04 -4.99 -5.31
N CYS A 78 7.61 -6.24 -5.23
CA CYS A 78 6.22 -6.58 -4.93
C CYS A 78 6.08 -7.20 -3.55
N VAL A 79 5.01 -6.85 -2.85
CA VAL A 79 4.68 -7.34 -1.51
C VAL A 79 3.17 -7.35 -1.30
N SER A 80 2.67 -8.20 -0.40
CA SER A 80 1.29 -8.12 0.04
C SER A 80 1.22 -7.88 1.56
N MET A 81 0.39 -6.91 1.96
CA MET A 81 -0.03 -6.68 3.34
C MET A 81 -1.53 -7.01 3.52
N GLY A 82 -2.02 -7.99 2.73
CA GLY A 82 -3.44 -8.32 2.60
C GLY A 82 -4.05 -7.81 1.28
N ASN A 83 -3.34 -6.94 0.58
CA ASN A 83 -3.59 -6.48 -0.78
C ASN A 83 -2.26 -6.36 -1.52
N PRO A 84 -2.23 -6.50 -2.86
CA PRO A 84 -0.99 -6.45 -3.64
C PRO A 84 -0.46 -5.02 -3.77
N HIS A 85 0.81 -4.85 -3.49
CA HIS A 85 1.57 -3.63 -3.65
C HIS A 85 2.75 -3.85 -4.59
N ALA A 86 2.99 -2.91 -5.49
CA ALA A 86 4.15 -2.88 -6.37
C ALA A 86 4.84 -1.52 -6.26
N ILE A 87 6.04 -1.52 -5.70
CA ILE A 87 6.79 -0.31 -5.34
C ILE A 87 7.93 -0.10 -6.33
N THR A 88 8.01 1.08 -6.92
CA THR A 88 9.14 1.51 -7.75
C THR A 88 9.79 2.78 -7.20
N ILE A 89 11.10 2.92 -7.40
CA ILE A 89 11.84 4.10 -6.98
C ILE A 89 11.84 5.14 -8.10
N VAL A 90 11.54 6.38 -7.74
CA VAL A 90 11.56 7.54 -8.61
C VAL A 90 12.42 8.65 -8.00
N GLU A 91 12.95 9.55 -8.83
CA GLU A 91 13.82 10.63 -8.36
C GLU A 91 13.07 11.71 -7.58
N ASN A 92 11.88 12.08 -8.03
CA ASN A 92 11.07 13.14 -7.41
C ASN A 92 9.59 12.78 -7.44
N THR A 93 9.05 12.42 -6.29
CA THR A 93 7.63 12.06 -6.17
C THR A 93 6.69 13.24 -6.39
N LYS A 94 7.12 14.48 -6.06
CA LYS A 94 6.27 15.68 -6.17
C LYS A 94 5.92 15.99 -7.63
N GLU A 95 6.89 15.82 -8.53
CA GLU A 95 6.75 16.14 -9.95
C GLU A 95 6.36 14.92 -10.80
N PHE A 96 6.27 13.74 -10.15
CA PHE A 96 5.97 12.50 -10.86
C PHE A 96 4.50 12.42 -11.27
N GLU A 97 4.24 12.00 -12.50
CA GLU A 97 2.91 11.88 -13.09
C GLU A 97 2.23 10.55 -12.65
N VAL A 98 1.85 10.47 -11.37
CA VAL A 98 1.32 9.24 -10.73
C VAL A 98 0.10 8.72 -11.47
N GLU A 99 -0.86 9.57 -11.80
CA GLU A 99 -2.08 9.17 -12.53
C GLU A 99 -1.76 8.59 -13.91
N ARG A 100 -0.83 9.20 -14.63
CA ARG A 100 -0.46 8.78 -16.00
C ARG A 100 0.09 7.36 -16.02
N TYR A 101 1.08 7.08 -15.19
CA TYR A 101 1.74 5.77 -15.15
C TYR A 101 0.96 4.76 -14.32
N GLY A 102 0.33 5.18 -13.23
CA GLY A 102 -0.44 4.33 -12.33
C GLY A 102 -1.58 3.61 -13.03
N LYS A 103 -2.34 4.31 -13.88
CA LYS A 103 -3.45 3.71 -14.66
C LYS A 103 -3.00 2.57 -15.58
N ILE A 104 -1.82 2.70 -16.17
CA ILE A 104 -1.29 1.69 -17.10
C ILE A 104 -0.74 0.50 -16.31
N LEU A 105 0.06 0.78 -15.29
CA LEU A 105 0.76 -0.23 -14.50
C LEU A 105 -0.19 -1.05 -13.61
N GLU A 106 -1.25 -0.43 -13.07
CA GLU A 106 -2.27 -1.11 -12.24
C GLU A 106 -2.86 -2.34 -12.93
N VAL A 107 -3.03 -2.26 -14.25
CA VAL A 107 -3.70 -3.29 -15.07
C VAL A 107 -2.71 -4.11 -15.89
N ASP A 108 -1.42 -4.00 -15.64
CA ASP A 108 -0.42 -4.80 -16.36
C ASP A 108 -0.69 -6.29 -16.17
N LYS A 109 -0.38 -7.07 -17.21
CA LYS A 109 -0.56 -8.54 -17.21
C LYS A 109 0.17 -9.25 -16.08
N ALA A 110 1.22 -8.65 -15.53
CA ALA A 110 1.92 -9.17 -14.35
C ALA A 110 1.04 -9.17 -13.09
N PHE A 111 -0.03 -8.38 -13.06
CA PHE A 111 -0.95 -8.25 -11.92
C PHE A 111 -2.37 -8.73 -12.27
N PRO A 112 -2.66 -10.05 -12.26
CA PRO A 112 -3.96 -10.58 -12.68
C PRO A 112 -5.14 -10.11 -11.83
N LYS A 113 -4.90 -9.65 -10.61
CA LYS A 113 -5.91 -9.06 -9.71
C LYS A 113 -5.71 -7.56 -9.53
N LYS A 114 -4.96 -6.91 -10.42
CA LYS A 114 -4.46 -5.55 -10.31
C LYS A 114 -3.61 -5.36 -9.05
N ALA A 115 -2.83 -4.28 -8.99
CA ALA A 115 -2.01 -3.93 -7.84
C ALA A 115 -2.13 -2.45 -7.50
N ASN A 116 -1.85 -2.09 -6.25
CA ASN A 116 -1.53 -0.72 -5.88
C ASN A 116 -0.12 -0.43 -6.40
N ILE A 117 0.07 0.70 -7.04
CA ILE A 117 1.35 1.11 -7.63
C ILE A 117 1.90 2.27 -6.81
N GLU A 118 3.01 2.04 -6.14
CA GLU A 118 3.68 3.03 -5.31
C GLU A 118 4.93 3.59 -5.99
N PHE A 119 5.00 4.91 -6.02
CA PHE A 119 6.16 5.66 -6.49
C PHE A 119 6.88 6.25 -5.30
N ALA A 120 8.03 5.69 -4.95
CA ALA A 120 8.78 6.03 -3.75
C ALA A 120 10.05 6.81 -4.10
N GLN A 121 10.33 7.86 -3.33
CA GLN A 121 11.56 8.64 -3.39
C GLN A 121 12.33 8.44 -2.11
N VAL A 122 13.55 7.92 -2.20
CA VAL A 122 14.45 7.82 -1.05
C VAL A 122 15.03 9.20 -0.77
N ILE A 123 14.76 9.74 0.40
CA ILE A 123 15.30 11.04 0.86
C ILE A 123 16.65 10.83 1.56
N ASP A 124 16.67 9.89 2.50
CA ASP A 124 17.85 9.49 3.24
C ASP A 124 17.69 8.06 3.77
N LYS A 125 18.55 7.62 4.68
CA LYS A 125 18.55 6.25 5.25
C LYS A 125 17.30 5.93 6.09
N GLU A 126 16.60 6.94 6.57
CA GLU A 126 15.47 6.80 7.50
C GLU A 126 14.16 7.32 6.91
N ASN A 127 14.21 8.05 5.78
CA ASN A 127 13.06 8.76 5.25
C ASN A 127 12.81 8.43 3.78
N ILE A 128 11.56 8.09 3.49
CA ILE A 128 11.03 7.85 2.14
C ILE A 128 9.80 8.73 1.95
N LYS A 129 9.69 9.39 0.80
CA LYS A 129 8.44 9.99 0.35
C LYS A 129 7.78 9.05 -0.64
N MET A 130 6.46 8.92 -0.55
CA MET A 130 5.71 8.01 -1.41
C MET A 130 4.41 8.67 -1.87
N ARG A 131 4.01 8.35 -3.09
CA ARG A 131 2.66 8.59 -3.63
C ARG A 131 2.15 7.28 -4.20
N VAL A 132 0.86 7.04 -4.08
CA VAL A 132 0.23 5.78 -4.46
C VAL A 132 -0.92 5.98 -5.42
N TRP A 133 -0.96 5.12 -6.42
CA TRP A 133 -2.12 4.85 -7.24
C TRP A 133 -2.79 3.58 -6.73
N GLU A 134 -3.91 3.73 -6.02
CA GLU A 134 -4.66 2.59 -5.48
C GLU A 134 -5.52 1.93 -6.55
N ARG A 135 -5.46 0.61 -6.61
CA ARG A 135 -6.24 -0.17 -7.57
C ARG A 135 -7.74 0.11 -7.44
N GLY A 136 -8.33 0.59 -8.54
CA GLY A 136 -9.75 0.89 -8.61
C GLY A 136 -10.20 2.17 -7.88
N ALA A 137 -9.29 2.91 -7.26
CA ALA A 137 -9.60 4.16 -6.56
C ALA A 137 -8.85 5.37 -7.13
N GLY A 138 -7.72 5.16 -7.80
CA GLY A 138 -6.90 6.23 -8.32
C GLY A 138 -5.87 6.72 -7.32
N GLU A 139 -5.32 7.92 -7.51
CA GLU A 139 -4.37 8.50 -6.56
C GLU A 139 -5.06 8.87 -5.26
N THR A 140 -4.50 8.40 -4.15
CA THR A 140 -4.99 8.69 -2.81
C THR A 140 -3.90 9.31 -1.95
N LEU A 141 -4.32 10.00 -0.89
CA LEU A 141 -3.43 10.42 0.19
C LEU A 141 -3.28 9.24 1.14
N ALA A 142 -2.18 8.52 1.03
CA ALA A 142 -1.84 7.41 1.91
C ALA A 142 -1.14 7.91 3.17
#